data_8186ca45337259d68f1e5655ed6a6037
#
_entry.id   8186ca45337259d68f1e5655ed6a6037
#
_cell.length_a   1.000
_cell.length_b   1.000
_cell.length_c   1.000
_cell.angle_alpha   90.00
_cell.angle_beta   90.00
_cell.angle_gamma   90.00
#
_symmetry.space_group_name_H-M   'P 1'
#
loop_
_entity.id
_entity.type
_entity.pdbx_description
1 polymer ?
#
loop_
_entity_poly.entity_id
_entity_poly.type
_entity_poly.pdbx_seq_one_letter_code
_entity_poly.pdbx_strand_id
1 'polypeptide(L)'
;LTSAKAELDEKPNMEDKEDDRVIKIELNDTNRPDLWSTGGITRCLREHEGAKHSDYSKFMSKAGDLKDTGSRDAYVDPELRYIRPYMVSFVISGKAIDNAMLIDIMQTQEKLCWNFGRKRKTVSMGVYRQANVKWPIHFNACDPDTMKFQPLQGEGVQTLREIVETHPKGKEYGHIIKDFKKYPVLQDDKGEVMSMAPIINSATLGQVEIGDKELVVELTGADMK
;
A
#
# COMPACT_ATOMS: atom_id res chain seq x y z
N LEU A 1 -1.89 6.30 -26.90
CA LEU A 1 -0.44 6.24 -26.53
C LEU A 1 0.34 7.15 -27.46
N THR A 2 0.16 8.47 -27.35
CA THR A 2 0.78 9.42 -28.29
C THR A 2 2.21 9.80 -27.91
N SER A 3 2.74 9.35 -26.78
CA SER A 3 4.13 9.61 -26.36
C SER A 3 4.64 8.63 -25.33
N ALA A 4 4.73 7.36 -25.68
CA ALA A 4 5.47 6.39 -24.87
C ALA A 4 6.86 6.21 -25.46
N LYS A 5 7.89 6.41 -24.66
CA LYS A 5 9.28 6.11 -25.01
C LYS A 5 9.70 4.87 -24.25
N ALA A 6 10.07 3.82 -24.95
CA ALA A 6 10.67 2.63 -24.35
C ALA A 6 12.17 2.67 -24.61
N GLU A 7 12.95 2.64 -23.56
CA GLU A 7 14.41 2.54 -23.62
C GLU A 7 14.86 1.24 -22.98
N LEU A 8 15.74 0.52 -23.68
CA LEU A 8 16.47 -0.63 -23.11
C LEU A 8 17.71 -0.08 -22.42
N ASP A 9 17.77 -0.20 -21.09
CA ASP A 9 19.00 0.07 -20.35
C ASP A 9 19.95 -1.13 -20.53
N GLU A 10 20.90 -1.02 -21.46
CA GLU A 10 22.04 -1.93 -21.54
C GLU A 10 23.03 -1.55 -20.43
N LYS A 11 23.11 -2.35 -19.38
CA LYS A 11 24.22 -2.28 -18.42
C LYS A 11 25.42 -2.97 -19.05
N PRO A 12 26.55 -2.29 -19.30
CA PRO A 12 27.76 -2.94 -19.76
C PRO A 12 28.36 -3.79 -18.64
N ASN A 13 28.66 -5.06 -18.96
CA ASN A 13 29.38 -6.05 -18.15
C ASN A 13 28.64 -6.74 -17.00
N MET A 14 27.72 -7.63 -17.33
CA MET A 14 27.54 -8.90 -16.63
C MET A 14 27.19 -9.94 -17.68
N GLU A 15 27.69 -11.18 -17.54
CA GLU A 15 27.37 -12.29 -18.42
C GLU A 15 25.85 -12.40 -18.54
N ASP A 16 25.35 -12.10 -19.73
CA ASP A 16 23.93 -12.00 -20.03
C ASP A 16 23.24 -13.35 -19.82
N LYS A 17 22.57 -13.51 -18.70
CA LYS A 17 21.41 -14.39 -18.66
C LYS A 17 20.28 -13.61 -19.32
N GLU A 18 19.71 -14.16 -20.36
CA GLU A 18 18.66 -13.59 -21.22
C GLU A 18 17.44 -13.02 -20.45
N ASP A 19 17.34 -13.29 -19.13
CA ASP A 19 16.26 -12.94 -18.22
C ASP A 19 16.45 -11.61 -17.46
N ASP A 20 17.60 -10.95 -17.56
CA ASP A 20 17.92 -9.74 -16.77
C ASP A 20 17.71 -8.41 -17.51
N ARG A 21 17.11 -8.44 -18.70
CA ARG A 21 16.80 -7.21 -19.45
C ARG A 21 15.64 -6.45 -18.84
N VAL A 22 15.90 -5.25 -18.33
CA VAL A 22 14.89 -4.34 -17.80
C VAL A 22 14.39 -3.41 -18.89
N ILE A 23 13.09 -3.47 -19.19
CA ILE A 23 12.43 -2.50 -20.09
C ILE A 23 11.98 -1.32 -19.24
N LYS A 24 12.55 -0.15 -19.51
CA LYS A 24 12.11 1.11 -18.92
C LYS A 24 11.05 1.75 -19.80
N ILE A 25 9.86 1.97 -19.25
CA ILE A 25 8.75 2.61 -19.95
C ILE A 25 8.47 3.95 -19.28
N GLU A 26 8.61 5.04 -20.04
CA GLU A 26 8.23 6.38 -19.60
C GLU A 26 6.86 6.75 -20.19
N LEU A 27 5.93 7.11 -19.31
CA LEU A 27 4.58 7.54 -19.68
C LEU A 27 4.38 8.99 -19.27
N ASN A 28 4.03 9.84 -20.22
CA ASN A 28 3.74 11.25 -19.94
C ASN A 28 2.31 11.52 -19.47
N ASP A 29 1.42 10.52 -19.60
CA ASP A 29 0.01 10.61 -19.20
C ASP A 29 -0.16 10.28 -17.72
N THR A 30 -0.07 11.29 -16.85
CA THR A 30 -0.22 11.13 -15.39
C THR A 30 -1.66 10.93 -14.93
N ASN A 31 -2.65 11.16 -15.79
CA ASN A 31 -4.08 11.00 -15.55
C ASN A 31 -4.62 9.58 -15.86
N ARG A 32 -3.74 8.64 -16.22
CA ARG A 32 -4.06 7.25 -16.55
C ARG A 32 -3.50 6.30 -15.47
N PRO A 33 -4.14 6.22 -14.29
CA PRO A 33 -3.67 5.36 -13.19
C PRO A 33 -3.69 3.87 -13.54
N ASP A 34 -4.53 3.48 -14.47
CA ASP A 34 -4.57 2.13 -15.04
C ASP A 34 -3.28 1.73 -15.78
N LEU A 35 -2.44 2.69 -16.15
CA LEU A 35 -1.14 2.45 -16.78
C LEU A 35 0.05 2.54 -15.82
N TRP A 36 -0.18 2.74 -14.53
CA TRP A 36 0.90 2.87 -13.56
C TRP A 36 1.52 1.53 -13.10
N SER A 37 1.01 0.44 -13.63
CA SER A 37 1.52 -0.90 -13.35
C SER A 37 1.82 -1.67 -14.63
N THR A 38 2.71 -2.65 -14.55
CA THR A 38 3.02 -3.57 -15.66
C THR A 38 1.76 -4.30 -16.13
N GLY A 39 0.94 -4.76 -15.19
CA GLY A 39 -0.34 -5.40 -15.48
C GLY A 39 -1.33 -4.48 -16.21
N GLY A 40 -1.37 -3.20 -15.83
CA GLY A 40 -2.21 -2.19 -16.49
C GLY A 40 -1.78 -1.90 -17.92
N ILE A 41 -0.48 -1.73 -18.14
CA ILE A 41 0.09 -1.53 -19.49
C ILE A 41 -0.19 -2.75 -20.37
N THR A 42 0.07 -3.96 -19.87
CA THR A 42 -0.20 -5.22 -20.58
C THR A 42 -1.66 -5.36 -20.97
N ARG A 43 -2.59 -5.04 -20.06
CA ARG A 43 -4.02 -5.03 -20.35
C ARG A 43 -4.37 -4.04 -21.45
N CYS A 44 -3.90 -2.81 -21.36
CA CYS A 44 -4.13 -1.78 -22.36
C CYS A 44 -3.65 -2.20 -23.75
N LEU A 45 -2.45 -2.77 -23.84
CA LEU A 45 -1.90 -3.28 -25.11
C LEU A 45 -2.72 -4.41 -25.69
N ARG A 46 -3.10 -5.41 -24.88
CA ARG A 46 -3.96 -6.53 -25.32
C ARG A 46 -5.31 -6.06 -25.84
N GLU A 47 -5.95 -5.11 -25.14
CA GLU A 47 -7.22 -4.54 -25.55
C GLU A 47 -7.08 -3.74 -26.87
N HIS A 48 -5.96 -3.05 -27.03
CA HIS A 48 -5.65 -2.35 -28.30
C HIS A 48 -5.48 -3.34 -29.47
N GLU A 49 -4.92 -4.51 -29.21
CA GLU A 49 -4.78 -5.59 -30.20
C GLU A 49 -6.05 -6.42 -30.44
N GLY A 50 -7.18 -5.96 -29.89
CA GLY A 50 -8.50 -6.58 -30.13
C GLY A 50 -8.94 -7.61 -29.09
N ALA A 51 -8.24 -7.74 -27.97
CA ALA A 51 -8.75 -8.54 -26.85
C ALA A 51 -10.00 -7.88 -26.25
N LYS A 52 -10.90 -8.71 -25.72
CA LYS A 52 -12.09 -8.22 -25.01
C LYS A 52 -11.69 -7.37 -23.80
N HIS A 53 -12.37 -6.24 -23.62
CA HIS A 53 -12.19 -5.41 -22.42
C HIS A 53 -12.39 -6.22 -21.14
N SER A 54 -11.54 -5.95 -20.16
CA SER A 54 -11.61 -6.58 -18.83
C SER A 54 -12.88 -6.10 -18.11
N ASP A 55 -13.72 -7.04 -17.70
CA ASP A 55 -14.93 -6.73 -16.93
C ASP A 55 -14.63 -6.89 -15.41
N TYR A 56 -14.69 -5.78 -14.71
CA TYR A 56 -14.52 -5.72 -13.25
C TYR A 56 -15.83 -5.60 -12.48
N SER A 57 -16.98 -5.65 -13.15
CA SER A 57 -18.29 -5.48 -12.52
C SER A 57 -18.55 -6.46 -11.36
N LYS A 58 -17.97 -7.68 -11.45
CA LYS A 58 -18.05 -8.70 -10.40
C LYS A 58 -17.37 -8.33 -9.09
N PHE A 59 -16.45 -7.36 -9.12
CA PHE A 59 -15.74 -6.86 -7.94
C PHE A 59 -16.35 -5.57 -7.41
N MET A 60 -17.27 -4.96 -8.15
CA MET A 60 -17.93 -3.72 -7.75
C MET A 60 -19.23 -4.10 -7.05
N SER A 61 -19.30 -3.84 -5.74
CA SER A 61 -20.57 -3.88 -5.03
C SER A 61 -21.44 -2.72 -5.51
N LYS A 62 -22.74 -2.94 -5.64
CA LYS A 62 -23.70 -1.83 -5.73
C LYS A 62 -23.61 -1.05 -4.42
N ALA A 63 -23.74 0.27 -4.48
CA ALA A 63 -23.77 1.11 -3.28
C ALA A 63 -24.84 0.57 -2.31
N GLY A 64 -24.42 0.15 -1.13
CA GLY A 64 -25.30 -0.50 -0.13
C GLY A 64 -25.20 -2.03 -0.04
N ASP A 65 -24.59 -2.71 -1.01
CA ASP A 65 -24.35 -4.16 -0.98
C ASP A 65 -23.01 -4.51 -0.34
N LEU A 66 -22.66 -3.90 0.77
CA LEU A 66 -21.58 -4.43 1.61
C LEU A 66 -22.10 -5.75 2.19
N LYS A 67 -21.71 -6.86 1.58
CA LYS A 67 -21.97 -8.18 2.14
C LYS A 67 -21.36 -8.23 3.53
N ASP A 68 -22.11 -8.78 4.46
CA ASP A 68 -21.57 -9.17 5.75
C ASP A 68 -20.29 -9.99 5.49
N THR A 69 -19.16 -9.44 5.89
CA THR A 69 -17.83 -10.06 5.72
C THR A 69 -17.49 -10.95 6.92
N GLY A 70 -18.47 -11.27 7.76
CA GLY A 70 -18.32 -12.04 8.97
C GLY A 70 -17.58 -11.25 10.06
N SER A 71 -16.61 -11.87 10.74
CA SER A 71 -15.86 -11.26 11.85
C SER A 71 -14.69 -10.34 11.43
N ARG A 72 -14.68 -9.85 10.18
CA ARG A 72 -13.63 -8.96 9.65
C ARG A 72 -14.00 -7.49 9.83
N ASP A 73 -14.12 -7.08 11.08
CA ASP A 73 -14.47 -5.70 11.42
C ASP A 73 -13.21 -4.83 11.54
N ALA A 74 -13.39 -3.54 11.28
CA ALA A 74 -12.38 -2.52 11.49
C ALA A 74 -12.95 -1.41 12.36
N TYR A 75 -12.30 -1.10 13.46
CA TYR A 75 -12.71 -0.07 14.40
C TYR A 75 -11.79 1.13 14.31
N VAL A 76 -12.38 2.32 14.19
CA VAL A 76 -11.65 3.59 14.11
C VAL A 76 -11.86 4.37 15.41
N ASP A 77 -10.78 4.72 16.08
CA ASP A 77 -10.81 5.54 17.28
C ASP A 77 -11.37 6.93 16.95
N PRO A 78 -12.41 7.41 17.66
CA PRO A 78 -12.97 8.74 17.47
C PRO A 78 -11.97 9.89 17.60
N GLU A 79 -10.88 9.71 18.33
CA GLU A 79 -9.83 10.73 18.47
C GLU A 79 -9.08 10.98 17.14
N LEU A 80 -9.14 10.04 16.19
CA LEU A 80 -8.56 10.22 14.84
C LEU A 80 -9.35 11.20 13.96
N ARG A 81 -10.52 11.68 14.39
CA ARG A 81 -11.40 12.56 13.58
C ARG A 81 -10.72 13.82 13.04
N TYR A 82 -9.69 14.32 13.71
CA TYR A 82 -8.94 15.51 13.30
C TYR A 82 -7.53 15.21 12.78
N ILE A 83 -7.15 13.94 12.76
CA ILE A 83 -5.82 13.49 12.35
C ILE A 83 -5.93 12.76 11.01
N ARG A 84 -6.63 11.62 11.01
CA ARG A 84 -6.81 10.74 9.86
C ARG A 84 -8.05 9.88 10.05
N PRO A 85 -9.26 10.45 9.84
CA PRO A 85 -10.52 9.86 10.28
C PRO A 85 -11.03 8.69 9.44
N TYR A 86 -10.54 8.55 8.21
CA TYR A 86 -11.12 7.59 7.27
C TYR A 86 -10.26 6.37 7.11
N MET A 87 -10.91 5.21 7.14
CA MET A 87 -10.29 3.93 6.89
C MET A 87 -11.23 3.04 6.09
N VAL A 88 -10.67 2.35 5.11
CA VAL A 88 -11.31 1.25 4.37
C VAL A 88 -10.34 0.10 4.34
N SER A 89 -10.83 -1.11 4.54
CA SER A 89 -10.03 -2.32 4.41
C SER A 89 -10.78 -3.42 3.68
N PHE A 90 -10.05 -4.27 2.99
CA PHE A 90 -10.60 -5.44 2.31
C PHE A 90 -9.54 -6.53 2.21
N VAL A 91 -10.00 -7.76 2.00
CA VAL A 91 -9.13 -8.91 1.75
C VAL A 91 -9.25 -9.31 0.29
N ILE A 92 -8.12 -9.50 -0.37
CA ILE A 92 -8.06 -10.07 -1.71
C ILE A 92 -7.46 -11.46 -1.64
N SER A 93 -8.04 -12.40 -2.39
CA SER A 93 -7.56 -13.76 -2.53
C SER A 93 -7.28 -14.06 -3.99
N GLY A 94 -6.19 -14.77 -4.26
CA GLY A 94 -5.79 -15.05 -5.65
C GLY A 94 -4.77 -16.17 -5.79
N LYS A 95 -4.04 -16.13 -6.87
CA LYS A 95 -2.88 -16.98 -7.06
C LYS A 95 -1.79 -16.61 -6.05
N ALA A 96 -0.92 -17.58 -5.75
CA ALA A 96 0.28 -17.30 -4.97
C ALA A 96 1.10 -16.20 -5.63
N ILE A 97 1.53 -15.23 -4.82
CA ILE A 97 2.32 -14.09 -5.27
C ILE A 97 3.72 -14.59 -5.66
N ASP A 98 4.15 -14.27 -6.85
CA ASP A 98 5.53 -14.40 -7.29
C ASP A 98 6.29 -13.07 -7.13
N ASN A 99 7.57 -13.08 -7.44
CA ASN A 99 8.43 -11.89 -7.30
C ASN A 99 7.97 -10.74 -8.22
N ALA A 100 7.54 -11.03 -9.44
CA ALA A 100 7.08 -10.01 -10.37
C ALA A 100 5.79 -9.35 -9.89
N MET A 101 4.83 -10.14 -9.37
CA MET A 101 3.60 -9.63 -8.77
C MET A 101 3.87 -8.79 -7.53
N LEU A 102 4.81 -9.22 -6.66
CA LEU A 102 5.18 -8.46 -5.46
C LEU A 102 5.74 -7.09 -5.83
N ILE A 103 6.66 -7.02 -6.79
CA ILE A 103 7.24 -5.77 -7.29
C ILE A 103 6.13 -4.88 -7.88
N ASP A 104 5.24 -5.43 -8.69
CA ASP A 104 4.14 -4.69 -9.33
C ASP A 104 3.17 -4.10 -8.29
N ILE A 105 2.82 -4.87 -7.24
CA ILE A 105 1.99 -4.42 -6.12
C ILE A 105 2.66 -3.25 -5.38
N MET A 106 3.94 -3.40 -5.03
CA MET A 106 4.69 -2.37 -4.30
C MET A 106 4.81 -1.08 -5.12
N GLN A 107 5.15 -1.18 -6.40
CA GLN A 107 5.27 -0.02 -7.28
C GLN A 107 3.91 0.67 -7.50
N THR A 108 2.85 -0.10 -7.67
CA THR A 108 1.49 0.43 -7.82
C THR A 108 1.05 1.16 -6.56
N GLN A 109 1.27 0.56 -5.39
CA GLN A 109 1.00 1.17 -4.09
C GLN A 109 1.72 2.51 -3.93
N GLU A 110 3.02 2.57 -4.20
CA GLU A 110 3.80 3.81 -4.10
C GLU A 110 3.29 4.89 -5.07
N LYS A 111 3.00 4.54 -6.32
CA LYS A 111 2.48 5.49 -7.31
C LYS A 111 1.09 6.01 -6.93
N LEU A 112 0.19 5.16 -6.43
CA LEU A 112 -1.12 5.58 -5.94
C LEU A 112 -1.00 6.53 -4.74
N CYS A 113 -0.16 6.18 -3.77
CA CYS A 113 0.08 7.02 -2.59
C CYS A 113 0.75 8.36 -2.95
N TRP A 114 1.65 8.36 -3.94
CA TRP A 114 2.33 9.57 -4.38
C TRP A 114 1.41 10.53 -5.14
N ASN A 115 0.65 10.01 -6.10
CA ASN A 115 -0.20 10.82 -6.97
C ASN A 115 -1.56 11.13 -6.33
N PHE A 116 -2.46 10.16 -6.22
CA PHE A 116 -3.78 10.33 -5.61
C PHE A 116 -3.68 10.70 -4.13
N GLY A 117 -2.77 10.04 -3.42
CA GLY A 117 -2.50 10.31 -2.02
C GLY A 117 -1.81 11.63 -1.75
N ARG A 118 -1.40 12.40 -2.78
CA ARG A 118 -0.64 13.64 -2.63
C ARG A 118 0.54 13.45 -1.69
N LYS A 119 1.42 12.51 -2.03
CA LYS A 119 2.55 12.08 -1.19
C LYS A 119 2.05 11.58 0.18
N ARG A 120 1.06 10.70 0.18
CA ARG A 120 0.42 10.09 1.37
C ARG A 120 -0.38 11.05 2.25
N LYS A 121 -0.44 12.34 1.92
CA LYS A 121 -1.13 13.35 2.74
C LYS A 121 -2.63 13.11 2.79
N THR A 122 -3.28 12.90 1.63
CA THR A 122 -4.73 12.70 1.56
C THR A 122 -5.12 11.25 1.76
N VAL A 123 -4.44 10.32 1.08
CA VAL A 123 -4.66 8.88 1.19
C VAL A 123 -3.32 8.16 1.19
N SER A 124 -3.21 7.14 2.01
CA SER A 124 -2.15 6.12 1.96
C SER A 124 -2.76 4.74 1.89
N MET A 125 -2.01 3.77 1.38
CA MET A 125 -2.40 2.38 1.27
C MET A 125 -1.33 1.50 1.90
N GLY A 126 -1.76 0.53 2.72
CA GLY A 126 -0.94 -0.54 3.25
C GLY A 126 -1.38 -1.88 2.67
N VAL A 127 -0.45 -2.80 2.53
CA VAL A 127 -0.70 -4.18 2.09
C VAL A 127 -0.03 -5.12 3.07
N TYR A 128 -0.76 -6.11 3.55
CA TYR A 128 -0.32 -7.01 4.61
C TYR A 128 -0.65 -8.46 4.27
N ARG A 129 0.08 -9.38 4.86
CA ARG A 129 -0.16 -10.81 4.77
C ARG A 129 -1.38 -11.19 5.62
N GLN A 130 -2.49 -11.64 5.00
CA GLN A 130 -3.71 -12.00 5.73
C GLN A 130 -3.48 -13.07 6.80
N ALA A 131 -2.62 -14.05 6.55
CA ALA A 131 -2.35 -15.16 7.46
C ALA A 131 -1.84 -14.70 8.85
N ASN A 132 -1.19 -13.54 8.91
CA ASN A 132 -0.61 -13.00 10.14
C ASN A 132 -1.56 -12.08 10.91
N VAL A 133 -2.54 -11.46 10.22
CA VAL A 133 -3.46 -10.48 10.82
C VAL A 133 -4.60 -11.17 11.55
N LYS A 134 -4.85 -10.77 12.78
CA LYS A 134 -6.00 -11.22 13.61
C LYS A 134 -7.05 -10.13 13.60
N TRP A 135 -8.25 -10.51 13.16
CA TRP A 135 -9.42 -9.63 13.16
C TRP A 135 -10.15 -9.64 14.50
N PRO A 136 -10.81 -8.55 14.87
CA PRO A 136 -10.91 -7.27 14.19
C PRO A 136 -9.60 -6.48 14.16
N ILE A 137 -9.51 -5.49 13.27
CA ILE A 137 -8.39 -4.53 13.26
C ILE A 137 -8.83 -3.20 13.88
N HIS A 138 -7.88 -2.52 14.51
CA HIS A 138 -8.11 -1.29 15.26
C HIS A 138 -7.23 -0.18 14.73
N PHE A 139 -7.82 0.93 14.32
CA PHE A 139 -7.13 2.14 13.92
C PHE A 139 -7.18 3.14 15.06
N ASN A 140 -6.11 3.26 15.81
CA ASN A 140 -6.03 3.92 17.09
C ASN A 140 -5.19 5.19 17.05
N ALA A 141 -5.55 6.17 17.91
CA ALA A 141 -4.77 7.36 18.18
C ALA A 141 -3.82 7.10 19.36
N CYS A 142 -2.56 6.81 19.08
CA CYS A 142 -1.57 6.38 20.07
C CYS A 142 -0.63 7.51 20.50
N ASP A 143 -0.19 7.45 21.74
CA ASP A 143 0.83 8.35 22.28
C ASP A 143 2.19 8.06 21.60
N PRO A 144 2.84 9.07 20.99
CA PRO A 144 4.06 8.86 20.22
C PRO A 144 5.30 8.53 21.06
N ASP A 145 5.29 8.78 22.35
CA ASP A 145 6.42 8.60 23.24
C ASP A 145 6.38 7.25 23.97
N THR A 146 5.20 6.65 24.09
CA THR A 146 5.01 5.38 24.80
C THR A 146 4.74 4.19 23.89
N MET A 147 3.99 4.40 22.79
CA MET A 147 3.74 3.37 21.79
C MET A 147 5.00 3.09 20.98
N LYS A 148 5.32 1.82 20.80
CA LYS A 148 6.55 1.39 20.12
C LYS A 148 6.35 0.11 19.34
N PHE A 149 7.08 -0.02 18.23
CA PHE A 149 7.14 -1.23 17.42
C PHE A 149 8.44 -1.25 16.60
N GLN A 150 8.76 -2.36 15.97
CA GLN A 150 9.85 -2.44 15.00
C GLN A 150 9.33 -2.05 13.61
N PRO A 151 9.77 -0.91 13.04
CA PRO A 151 9.37 -0.53 11.68
C PRO A 151 10.01 -1.45 10.65
N LEU A 152 9.35 -1.63 9.52
CA LEU A 152 9.87 -2.38 8.39
C LEU A 152 11.21 -1.78 7.93
N GLN A 153 12.25 -2.61 7.78
CA GLN A 153 13.63 -2.20 7.50
C GLN A 153 14.30 -1.37 8.60
N GLY A 154 13.74 -1.34 9.80
CA GLY A 154 14.34 -0.68 10.97
C GLY A 154 15.19 -1.63 11.82
N GLU A 155 16.16 -1.05 12.54
CA GLU A 155 17.08 -1.78 13.42
C GLU A 155 16.53 -1.91 14.85
N GLY A 156 15.39 -2.59 15.04
CA GLY A 156 14.82 -2.84 16.36
C GLY A 156 13.58 -2.02 16.68
N VAL A 157 13.12 -2.15 17.93
CA VAL A 157 11.89 -1.53 18.42
C VAL A 157 12.14 -0.06 18.74
N GLN A 158 11.32 0.81 18.18
CA GLN A 158 11.39 2.28 18.35
C GLN A 158 10.02 2.83 18.75
N THR A 159 10.01 3.95 19.48
CA THR A 159 8.78 4.72 19.70
C THR A 159 8.31 5.34 18.38
N LEU A 160 7.02 5.73 18.32
CA LEU A 160 6.50 6.38 17.11
C LEU A 160 7.24 7.69 16.82
N ARG A 161 7.64 8.41 17.87
CA ARG A 161 8.42 9.65 17.72
C ARG A 161 9.82 9.38 17.16
N GLU A 162 10.54 8.41 17.73
CA GLU A 162 11.85 8.00 17.21
C GLU A 162 11.78 7.58 15.74
N ILE A 163 10.75 6.84 15.34
CA ILE A 163 10.53 6.46 13.93
C ILE A 163 10.38 7.71 13.04
N VAL A 164 9.60 8.69 13.47
CA VAL A 164 9.43 9.95 12.71
C VAL A 164 10.74 10.71 12.58
N GLU A 165 11.59 10.71 13.61
CA GLU A 165 12.83 11.47 13.65
C GLU A 165 14.01 10.76 12.98
N THR A 166 14.07 9.43 13.06
CA THR A 166 15.29 8.68 12.68
C THR A 166 15.12 7.82 11.44
N HIS A 167 13.95 7.18 11.27
CA HIS A 167 13.70 6.28 10.15
C HIS A 167 13.60 7.05 8.81
N PRO A 168 14.16 6.54 7.68
CA PRO A 168 14.09 7.21 6.38
C PRO A 168 12.67 7.62 5.98
N LYS A 169 11.68 6.71 6.14
CA LYS A 169 10.26 7.01 5.86
C LYS A 169 9.65 7.99 6.88
N GLY A 170 10.13 8.00 8.10
CA GLY A 170 9.76 9.00 9.10
C GLY A 170 10.22 10.40 8.70
N LYS A 171 11.47 10.54 8.27
CA LYS A 171 12.01 11.82 7.75
C LYS A 171 11.29 12.30 6.50
N GLU A 172 10.91 11.38 5.61
CA GLU A 172 10.21 11.70 4.37
C GLU A 172 8.75 12.13 4.61
N TYR A 173 7.99 11.39 5.42
CA TYR A 173 6.54 11.55 5.59
C TYR A 173 6.12 12.02 6.98
N GLY A 174 7.00 12.09 7.95
CA GLY A 174 6.68 12.45 9.33
C GLY A 174 6.03 13.82 9.47
N HIS A 175 6.34 14.74 8.55
CA HIS A 175 5.70 16.06 8.50
C HIS A 175 4.16 16.02 8.40
N ILE A 176 3.57 14.88 8.04
CA ILE A 176 2.12 14.71 7.93
C ILE A 176 1.48 14.57 9.31
N ILE A 177 2.20 13.99 10.29
CA ILE A 177 1.62 13.65 11.60
C ILE A 177 2.37 14.25 12.80
N LYS A 178 3.61 14.72 12.64
CA LYS A 178 4.49 15.14 13.76
C LYS A 178 3.91 16.22 14.69
N ASP A 179 3.03 17.07 14.17
CA ASP A 179 2.46 18.21 14.92
C ASP A 179 1.21 17.81 15.72
N PHE A 180 0.73 16.56 15.57
CA PHE A 180 -0.38 16.06 16.39
C PHE A 180 0.13 15.51 17.73
N LYS A 181 -0.72 15.57 18.75
CA LYS A 181 -0.43 15.02 20.08
C LYS A 181 -0.42 13.48 20.08
N LYS A 182 -1.19 12.88 19.18
CA LYS A 182 -1.28 11.42 19.01
C LYS A 182 -1.04 11.05 17.56
N TYR A 183 -0.49 9.86 17.31
CA TYR A 183 -0.22 9.36 15.98
C TYR A 183 -1.14 8.19 15.63
N PRO A 184 -1.57 8.10 14.37
CA PRO A 184 -2.46 7.03 13.93
C PRO A 184 -1.71 5.72 13.74
N VAL A 185 -2.15 4.68 14.44
CA VAL A 185 -1.55 3.34 14.43
C VAL A 185 -2.61 2.30 14.12
N LEU A 186 -2.31 1.41 13.20
CA LEU A 186 -3.13 0.26 12.88
C LEU A 186 -2.62 -0.96 13.64
N GLN A 187 -3.51 -1.64 14.34
CA GLN A 187 -3.23 -2.82 15.15
C GLN A 187 -4.20 -3.95 14.81
N ASP A 188 -3.78 -5.17 15.01
CA ASP A 188 -4.67 -6.33 15.00
C ASP A 188 -5.36 -6.53 16.36
N ASP A 189 -6.24 -7.54 16.48
CA ASP A 189 -6.98 -7.84 17.71
C ASP A 189 -6.09 -8.25 18.90
N LYS A 190 -4.85 -8.64 18.65
CA LYS A 190 -3.86 -8.94 19.71
C LYS A 190 -3.07 -7.71 20.15
N GLY A 191 -3.34 -6.55 19.55
CA GLY A 191 -2.60 -5.33 19.79
C GLY A 191 -1.25 -5.26 19.06
N GLU A 192 -0.95 -6.25 18.18
CA GLU A 192 0.25 -6.20 17.34
C GLU A 192 0.12 -5.10 16.30
N VAL A 193 1.18 -4.31 16.15
CA VAL A 193 1.18 -3.19 15.22
C VAL A 193 1.31 -3.69 13.79
N MET A 194 0.38 -3.27 12.94
CA MET A 194 0.43 -3.44 11.49
C MET A 194 1.20 -2.31 10.82
N SER A 195 0.88 -1.06 11.18
CA SER A 195 1.55 0.13 10.64
C SER A 195 1.34 1.36 11.52
N MET A 196 2.23 2.35 11.36
CA MET A 196 2.00 3.75 11.72
C MET A 196 1.63 4.51 10.44
N ALA A 197 0.33 4.67 10.21
CA ALA A 197 -0.17 5.34 8.99
C ALA A 197 0.08 6.86 9.05
N PRO A 198 0.47 7.51 7.97
CA PRO A 198 0.78 7.00 6.64
C PRO A 198 2.29 6.71 6.42
N ILE A 199 3.06 6.47 7.48
CA ILE A 199 4.52 6.48 7.47
C ILE A 199 5.11 5.13 7.03
N ILE A 200 4.89 4.08 7.86
CA ILE A 200 5.60 2.81 7.69
C ILE A 200 4.84 1.63 8.29
N ASN A 201 4.95 0.48 7.64
CA ASN A 201 4.47 -0.80 8.16
C ASN A 201 5.43 -1.34 9.24
N SER A 202 4.92 -2.26 10.07
CA SER A 202 5.76 -2.99 11.03
C SER A 202 6.54 -4.12 10.34
N ALA A 203 7.64 -4.53 10.95
CA ALA A 203 8.40 -5.69 10.51
C ALA A 203 7.67 -7.02 10.80
N THR A 204 6.77 -7.04 11.79
CA THR A 204 6.06 -8.26 12.23
C THR A 204 4.86 -8.61 11.35
N LEU A 205 3.97 -7.65 11.10
CA LEU A 205 2.74 -7.87 10.34
C LEU A 205 2.74 -7.22 8.96
N GLY A 206 3.63 -6.24 8.74
CA GLY A 206 3.61 -5.38 7.56
C GLY A 206 4.33 -5.93 6.33
N GLN A 207 4.87 -7.15 6.39
CA GLN A 207 5.64 -7.73 5.30
C GLN A 207 4.79 -8.72 4.51
N VAL A 208 4.71 -8.53 3.19
CA VAL A 208 4.16 -9.50 2.23
C VAL A 208 5.29 -10.37 1.71
N GLU A 209 5.03 -11.67 1.54
CA GLU A 209 6.02 -12.65 1.08
C GLU A 209 5.59 -13.34 -0.20
N ILE A 210 6.60 -13.81 -0.95
CA ILE A 210 6.37 -14.67 -2.11
C ILE A 210 5.67 -15.95 -1.64
N GLY A 211 4.62 -16.33 -2.35
CA GLY A 211 3.77 -17.48 -2.00
C GLY A 211 2.48 -17.13 -1.28
N ASP A 212 2.32 -15.90 -0.80
CA ASP A 212 1.06 -15.45 -0.20
C ASP A 212 -0.09 -15.51 -1.22
N LYS A 213 -1.25 -15.96 -0.76
CA LYS A 213 -2.47 -16.07 -1.58
C LYS A 213 -3.57 -15.12 -1.17
N GLU A 214 -3.47 -14.58 0.04
CA GLU A 214 -4.44 -13.66 0.60
C GLU A 214 -3.73 -12.46 1.20
N LEU A 215 -4.18 -11.28 0.83
CA LEU A 215 -3.66 -10.01 1.32
C LEU A 215 -4.76 -9.19 1.96
N VAL A 216 -4.44 -8.54 3.06
CA VAL A 216 -5.22 -7.42 3.58
C VAL A 216 -4.71 -6.16 2.92
N VAL A 217 -5.62 -5.40 2.36
CA VAL A 217 -5.35 -4.04 1.84
C VAL A 217 -6.10 -3.07 2.72
N GLU A 218 -5.43 -2.03 3.18
CA GLU A 218 -6.07 -0.91 3.88
C GLU A 218 -5.77 0.40 3.18
N LEU A 219 -6.72 1.29 3.24
CA LEU A 219 -6.55 2.69 2.86
C LEU A 219 -6.96 3.55 4.03
N THR A 220 -6.06 4.47 4.42
CA THR A 220 -6.39 5.48 5.41
C THR A 220 -6.31 6.86 4.79
N GLY A 221 -7.17 7.76 5.24
CA GLY A 221 -7.28 9.09 4.63
C GLY A 221 -7.63 10.20 5.59
N ALA A 222 -7.19 11.41 5.23
CA ALA A 222 -7.57 12.65 5.88
C ALA A 222 -8.76 13.35 5.17
N ASP A 223 -9.06 12.95 3.92
CA ASP A 223 -10.11 13.51 3.08
C ASP A 223 -10.86 12.39 2.35
N MET A 224 -12.19 12.49 2.29
CA MET A 224 -13.05 11.53 1.58
C MET A 224 -13.31 11.91 0.10
N LYS A 225 -12.80 13.04 -0.37
CA LYS A 225 -13.04 13.52 -1.73
C LYS A 225 -12.11 12.93 -2.75
#